data_f6b5b5643b449dd690e0cbaa795f034b
#
_entry.id   f6b5b5643b449dd690e0cbaa795f034b
#
_cell.length_a   1.000
_cell.length_b   1.000
_cell.length_c   1.000
_cell.angle_alpha   90.00
_cell.angle_beta   90.00
_cell.angle_gamma   90.00
#
_symmetry.space_group_name_H-M   'P 1'
#
loop_
_entity.id
_entity.type
_entity.pdbx_description
1 polymer ?
#
loop_
_entity_poly.entity_id
_entity_poly.type
_entity_poly.pdbx_seq_one_letter_code
_entity_poly.pdbx_strand_id
1 'polypeptide(L)'
;KAIELLKTKQREEARLLEQLDTARFPHHIAIIMDGNGRWAQKRHLPRIAGHRAGVASARQVIESCARLGIQALTLYAFSLENWRRPKTEIDFLMRLLREYLRKELPEIHRNNIRLIVIGRLDHLPEAVRKDVREAMEFTAKNTGMKLTVALNYGGRAELVDAFNTILNHVRDNGATFPRVDEKTISDHLYTAGLPDPDLLIRTSGEMRVSNFLLWQIAYAEIYVTETLWPDFNRERLLEALLEFQKRERRYGGLNAPPSRQTA
;
A
#
# COMPACT_ATOMS: atom_id res chain seq x y z
N LYS A 1 -32.13 2.51 15.62
CA LYS A 1 -30.84 3.30 15.52
C LYS A 1 -29.77 2.55 14.72
N ALA A 2 -29.37 1.29 15.10
CA ALA A 2 -28.28 0.56 14.38
C ALA A 2 -28.65 0.23 12.92
N ILE A 3 -29.89 -0.22 12.66
CA ILE A 3 -30.40 -0.54 11.31
C ILE A 3 -30.50 0.75 10.45
N GLU A 4 -30.86 1.86 11.05
CA GLU A 4 -30.97 3.16 10.38
C GLU A 4 -29.60 3.72 10.02
N LEU A 5 -28.60 3.57 10.89
CA LEU A 5 -27.19 3.90 10.62
C LEU A 5 -26.58 3.05 9.49
N LEU A 6 -26.92 1.75 9.42
CA LEU A 6 -26.49 0.86 8.33
C LEU A 6 -27.10 1.25 6.99
N LYS A 7 -28.40 1.61 6.97
CA LYS A 7 -29.09 2.11 5.77
C LYS A 7 -28.55 3.45 5.31
N THR A 8 -28.17 4.34 6.23
CA THR A 8 -27.58 5.63 5.91
C THR A 8 -26.17 5.47 5.32
N LYS A 9 -25.34 4.59 5.89
CA LYS A 9 -24.02 4.26 5.32
C LYS A 9 -24.10 3.67 3.91
N GLN A 10 -25.02 2.74 3.67
CA GLN A 10 -25.21 2.16 2.33
C GLN A 10 -25.69 3.20 1.30
N ARG A 11 -26.49 4.17 1.70
CA ARG A 11 -26.93 5.27 0.83
C ARG A 11 -25.78 6.22 0.49
N GLU A 12 -24.92 6.56 1.46
CA GLU A 12 -23.78 7.44 1.21
C GLU A 12 -22.73 6.77 0.32
N GLU A 13 -22.41 5.51 0.57
CA GLU A 13 -21.52 4.75 -0.33
C GLU A 13 -22.07 4.67 -1.76
N ALA A 14 -23.37 4.43 -1.94
CA ALA A 14 -24.01 4.40 -3.26
C ALA A 14 -23.91 5.77 -3.96
N ARG A 15 -24.19 6.86 -3.23
CA ARG A 15 -24.08 8.22 -3.75
C ARG A 15 -22.65 8.57 -4.18
N LEU A 16 -21.63 8.16 -3.40
CA LEU A 16 -20.23 8.37 -3.74
C LEU A 16 -19.84 7.56 -4.98
N LEU A 17 -20.32 6.31 -5.09
CA LEU A 17 -20.07 5.47 -6.27
C LEU A 17 -20.67 6.05 -7.55
N GLU A 18 -21.89 6.64 -7.49
CA GLU A 18 -22.53 7.29 -8.63
C GLU A 18 -21.77 8.50 -9.17
N GLN A 19 -20.98 9.16 -8.32
CA GLN A 19 -20.16 10.32 -8.70
C GLN A 19 -18.80 9.95 -9.29
N LEU A 20 -18.36 8.70 -9.12
CA LEU A 20 -17.04 8.24 -9.57
C LEU A 20 -17.07 7.86 -11.06
N ASP A 21 -16.12 8.42 -11.80
CA ASP A 21 -15.81 8.00 -13.17
C ASP A 21 -14.78 6.86 -13.14
N THR A 22 -15.20 5.66 -13.50
CA THR A 22 -14.34 4.46 -13.50
C THR A 22 -13.15 4.56 -14.45
N ALA A 23 -13.26 5.36 -15.53
CA ALA A 23 -12.17 5.59 -16.47
C ALA A 23 -11.05 6.48 -15.90
N ARG A 24 -11.32 7.17 -14.79
CA ARG A 24 -10.37 8.08 -14.13
C ARG A 24 -9.86 7.52 -12.80
N PHE A 25 -9.96 6.23 -12.57
CA PHE A 25 -9.38 5.62 -11.38
C PHE A 25 -7.85 5.60 -11.43
N PRO A 26 -7.17 5.75 -10.28
CA PRO A 26 -5.74 5.51 -10.19
C PRO A 26 -5.45 4.04 -10.51
N HIS A 27 -4.41 3.78 -11.28
CA HIS A 27 -3.95 2.41 -11.53
C HIS A 27 -3.31 1.79 -10.28
N HIS A 28 -2.60 2.61 -9.52
CA HIS A 28 -1.91 2.18 -8.30
C HIS A 28 -2.16 3.17 -7.15
N ILE A 29 -2.63 2.62 -6.03
CA ILE A 29 -2.83 3.35 -4.78
C ILE A 29 -1.79 2.88 -3.76
N ALA A 30 -1.07 3.82 -3.14
CA ALA A 30 -0.18 3.55 -2.01
C ALA A 30 -0.79 4.14 -0.73
N ILE A 31 -0.74 3.40 0.40
CA ILE A 31 -1.37 3.86 1.65
C ILE A 31 -0.40 3.77 2.82
N ILE A 32 -0.22 4.91 3.51
CA ILE A 32 0.45 4.97 4.82
C ILE A 32 -0.63 4.84 5.90
N MET A 33 -0.70 3.67 6.52
CA MET A 33 -1.70 3.25 7.50
C MET A 33 -1.38 3.80 8.90
N ASP A 34 -1.53 5.12 9.08
CA ASP A 34 -1.18 5.78 10.34
C ASP A 34 -2.42 6.00 11.25
N GLY A 35 -2.16 6.09 12.57
CA GLY A 35 -3.17 6.44 13.56
C GLY A 35 -3.67 5.30 14.44
N ASN A 36 -3.20 4.05 14.28
CA ASN A 36 -3.62 2.91 15.11
C ASN A 36 -3.45 3.19 16.62
N GLY A 37 -2.30 3.70 17.01
CA GLY A 37 -2.02 4.03 18.42
C GLY A 37 -2.89 5.16 18.95
N ARG A 38 -3.09 6.22 18.16
CA ARG A 38 -3.97 7.36 18.52
C ARG A 38 -5.43 6.94 18.63
N TRP A 39 -5.87 6.05 17.76
CA TRP A 39 -7.22 5.48 17.81
C TRP A 39 -7.48 4.73 19.12
N ALA A 40 -6.54 3.90 19.56
CA ALA A 40 -6.62 3.17 20.82
C ALA A 40 -6.60 4.15 22.02
N GLN A 41 -5.70 5.13 22.00
CA GLN A 41 -5.58 6.13 23.05
C GLN A 41 -6.87 6.96 23.23
N LYS A 42 -7.51 7.39 22.13
CA LYS A 42 -8.80 8.11 22.18
C LYS A 42 -9.92 7.27 22.81
N ARG A 43 -9.76 5.94 22.87
CA ARG A 43 -10.75 4.99 23.41
C ARG A 43 -10.30 4.37 24.75
N HIS A 44 -9.23 4.90 25.35
CA HIS A 44 -8.62 4.39 26.58
C HIS A 44 -8.24 2.89 26.48
N LEU A 45 -7.86 2.44 25.26
CA LEU A 45 -7.45 1.08 24.98
C LEU A 45 -5.92 0.99 24.84
N PRO A 46 -5.31 -0.18 25.10
CA PRO A 46 -3.90 -0.39 24.80
C PRO A 46 -3.63 -0.29 23.29
N ARG A 47 -2.44 0.21 22.90
CA ARG A 47 -2.05 0.43 21.48
C ARG A 47 -2.30 -0.77 20.58
N ILE A 48 -2.13 -1.98 21.14
CA ILE A 48 -2.38 -3.26 20.47
C ILE A 48 -3.82 -3.37 19.93
N ALA A 49 -4.81 -2.84 20.63
CA ALA A 49 -6.21 -2.85 20.18
C ALA A 49 -6.40 -2.04 18.90
N GLY A 50 -5.68 -0.92 18.75
CA GLY A 50 -5.70 -0.12 17.53
C GLY A 50 -5.12 -0.88 16.32
N HIS A 51 -4.00 -1.59 16.52
CA HIS A 51 -3.42 -2.41 15.43
C HIS A 51 -4.37 -3.54 15.00
N ARG A 52 -5.03 -4.19 15.95
CA ARG A 52 -6.02 -5.24 15.65
C ARG A 52 -7.25 -4.67 14.92
N ALA A 53 -7.74 -3.50 15.32
CA ALA A 53 -8.83 -2.81 14.63
C ALA A 53 -8.43 -2.40 13.20
N GLY A 54 -7.18 -1.95 13.00
CA GLY A 54 -6.66 -1.57 11.68
C GLY A 54 -6.59 -2.72 10.66
N VAL A 55 -6.58 -3.97 11.12
CA VAL A 55 -6.67 -5.15 10.23
C VAL A 55 -8.02 -5.21 9.50
N ALA A 56 -9.11 -4.85 10.17
CA ALA A 56 -10.43 -4.82 9.55
C ALA A 56 -10.53 -3.75 8.45
N SER A 57 -9.91 -2.57 8.68
CA SER A 57 -9.82 -1.51 7.67
C SER A 57 -8.98 -1.95 6.47
N ALA A 58 -7.84 -2.62 6.70
CA ALA A 58 -7.03 -3.16 5.61
C ALA A 58 -7.83 -4.12 4.72
N ARG A 59 -8.59 -5.04 5.33
CA ARG A 59 -9.47 -5.95 4.58
C ARG A 59 -10.48 -5.19 3.73
N GLN A 60 -11.22 -4.24 4.30
CA GLN A 60 -12.22 -3.46 3.57
C GLN A 60 -11.62 -2.69 2.40
N VAL A 61 -10.45 -2.09 2.59
CA VAL A 61 -9.73 -1.34 1.55
C VAL A 61 -9.26 -2.28 0.43
N ILE A 62 -8.66 -3.43 0.77
CA ILE A 62 -8.20 -4.43 -0.21
C ILE A 62 -9.38 -4.94 -1.05
N GLU A 63 -10.48 -5.36 -0.41
CA GLU A 63 -11.68 -5.81 -1.11
C GLU A 63 -12.29 -4.71 -1.99
N SER A 64 -12.32 -3.47 -1.50
CA SER A 64 -12.87 -2.35 -2.26
C SER A 64 -12.02 -2.03 -3.47
N CYS A 65 -10.70 -1.96 -3.34
CA CYS A 65 -9.78 -1.74 -4.46
C CYS A 65 -9.91 -2.85 -5.52
N ALA A 66 -9.96 -4.12 -5.09
CA ALA A 66 -10.12 -5.24 -6.01
C ALA A 66 -11.45 -5.17 -6.79
N ARG A 67 -12.57 -4.86 -6.11
CA ARG A 67 -13.91 -4.71 -6.73
C ARG A 67 -14.02 -3.51 -7.65
N LEU A 68 -13.29 -2.43 -7.37
CA LEU A 68 -13.23 -1.23 -8.21
C LEU A 68 -12.31 -1.38 -9.42
N GLY A 69 -11.59 -2.51 -9.55
CA GLY A 69 -10.69 -2.76 -10.66
C GLY A 69 -9.35 -2.02 -10.56
N ILE A 70 -8.94 -1.58 -9.36
CA ILE A 70 -7.62 -1.02 -9.12
C ILE A 70 -6.57 -2.09 -9.43
N GLN A 71 -5.53 -1.73 -10.21
CA GLN A 71 -4.54 -2.71 -10.69
C GLN A 71 -3.50 -3.05 -9.63
N ALA A 72 -3.10 -2.06 -8.80
CA ALA A 72 -2.12 -2.25 -7.74
C ALA A 72 -2.49 -1.47 -6.47
N LEU A 73 -2.26 -2.09 -5.31
CA LEU A 73 -2.42 -1.48 -3.99
C LEU A 73 -1.18 -1.78 -3.16
N THR A 74 -0.50 -0.75 -2.67
CA THR A 74 0.64 -0.91 -1.76
C THR A 74 0.32 -0.39 -0.36
N LEU A 75 0.46 -1.25 0.64
CA LEU A 75 0.19 -0.94 2.04
C LEU A 75 1.50 -0.86 2.84
N TYR A 76 1.73 0.25 3.56
CA TYR A 76 2.88 0.40 4.45
C TYR A 76 2.60 -0.23 5.81
N ALA A 77 2.93 -1.51 5.97
CA ALA A 77 2.57 -2.28 7.16
C ALA A 77 3.61 -2.20 8.29
N PHE A 78 4.92 -2.18 7.95
CA PHE A 78 6.00 -2.10 8.94
C PHE A 78 7.24 -1.43 8.35
N SER A 79 7.63 -0.28 8.90
CA SER A 79 8.83 0.44 8.46
C SER A 79 10.08 -0.01 9.19
N LEU A 80 11.26 0.27 8.62
CA LEU A 80 12.57 0.06 9.28
C LEU A 80 12.64 0.80 10.62
N GLU A 81 12.07 1.99 10.70
CA GLU A 81 12.07 2.80 11.92
C GLU A 81 11.21 2.20 13.05
N ASN A 82 10.27 1.29 12.71
CA ASN A 82 9.40 0.65 13.70
C ASN A 82 10.13 -0.34 14.63
N TRP A 83 11.35 -0.77 14.27
CA TRP A 83 12.20 -1.55 15.18
C TRP A 83 12.61 -0.80 16.45
N ARG A 84 12.48 0.53 16.48
CA ARG A 84 12.72 1.36 17.68
C ARG A 84 11.56 1.29 18.69
N ARG A 85 10.46 0.64 18.34
CA ARG A 85 9.31 0.45 19.25
C ARG A 85 9.65 -0.56 20.35
N PRO A 86 8.89 -0.56 21.49
CA PRO A 86 9.02 -1.58 22.50
C PRO A 86 8.92 -2.98 21.91
N LYS A 87 9.79 -3.90 22.36
CA LYS A 87 9.85 -5.27 21.88
C LYS A 87 8.49 -5.98 21.94
N THR A 88 7.72 -5.75 23.00
CA THR A 88 6.37 -6.33 23.19
C THR A 88 5.40 -5.91 22.07
N GLU A 89 5.48 -4.65 21.61
CA GLU A 89 4.68 -4.17 20.47
C GLU A 89 5.15 -4.81 19.17
N ILE A 90 6.46 -4.91 18.94
CA ILE A 90 7.03 -5.56 17.75
C ILE A 90 6.62 -7.04 17.68
N ASP A 91 6.80 -7.79 18.76
CA ASP A 91 6.44 -9.20 18.83
C ASP A 91 4.93 -9.42 18.58
N PHE A 92 4.10 -8.50 19.08
CA PHE A 92 2.68 -8.52 18.79
C PHE A 92 2.39 -8.26 17.30
N LEU A 93 3.01 -7.25 16.69
CA LEU A 93 2.83 -6.93 15.27
C LEU A 93 3.25 -8.09 14.36
N MET A 94 4.35 -8.76 14.67
CA MET A 94 4.79 -9.95 13.93
C MET A 94 3.79 -11.11 14.05
N ARG A 95 3.23 -11.35 15.25
CA ARG A 95 2.16 -12.35 15.43
C ARG A 95 0.88 -11.96 14.67
N LEU A 96 0.46 -10.70 14.77
CA LEU A 96 -0.73 -10.20 14.09
C LEU A 96 -0.61 -10.34 12.57
N LEU A 97 0.56 -10.06 12.01
CA LEU A 97 0.84 -10.26 10.58
C LEU A 97 0.67 -11.73 10.18
N ARG A 98 1.23 -12.65 10.96
CA ARG A 98 1.11 -14.10 10.70
C ARG A 98 -0.34 -14.58 10.79
N GLU A 99 -1.08 -14.13 11.80
CA GLU A 99 -2.51 -14.41 11.96
C GLU A 99 -3.30 -13.90 10.73
N TYR A 100 -3.00 -12.68 10.30
CA TYR A 100 -3.64 -12.06 9.13
C TYR A 100 -3.36 -12.86 7.86
N LEU A 101 -2.09 -13.13 7.57
CA LEU A 101 -1.72 -13.91 6.37
C LEU A 101 -2.48 -15.23 6.32
N ARG A 102 -2.47 -16.01 7.40
CA ARG A 102 -3.14 -17.31 7.44
C ARG A 102 -4.65 -17.22 7.27
N LYS A 103 -5.27 -16.20 7.87
CA LYS A 103 -6.72 -16.04 7.85
C LYS A 103 -7.24 -15.47 6.52
N GLU A 104 -6.52 -14.49 5.95
CA GLU A 104 -6.99 -13.78 4.77
C GLU A 104 -6.51 -14.40 3.45
N LEU A 105 -5.46 -15.23 3.48
CA LEU A 105 -4.88 -15.81 2.27
C LEU A 105 -5.89 -16.55 1.39
N PRO A 106 -6.82 -17.37 1.92
CA PRO A 106 -7.85 -18.02 1.09
C PRO A 106 -8.77 -17.00 0.39
N GLU A 107 -9.10 -15.89 1.05
CA GLU A 107 -9.96 -14.85 0.49
C GLU A 107 -9.20 -14.02 -0.57
N ILE A 108 -7.95 -13.69 -0.30
CA ILE A 108 -7.03 -13.02 -1.25
C ILE A 108 -6.93 -13.86 -2.54
N HIS A 109 -6.73 -15.17 -2.41
CA HIS A 109 -6.64 -16.07 -3.56
C HIS A 109 -7.98 -16.18 -4.31
N ARG A 110 -9.09 -16.32 -3.61
CA ARG A 110 -10.45 -16.42 -4.20
C ARG A 110 -10.82 -15.17 -5.00
N ASN A 111 -10.36 -13.99 -4.55
CA ASN A 111 -10.55 -12.73 -5.26
C ASN A 111 -9.49 -12.50 -6.36
N ASN A 112 -8.71 -13.51 -6.73
CA ASN A 112 -7.67 -13.45 -7.76
C ASN A 112 -6.61 -12.36 -7.49
N ILE A 113 -6.34 -12.03 -6.22
CA ILE A 113 -5.35 -11.03 -5.83
C ILE A 113 -3.97 -11.69 -5.73
N ARG A 114 -2.96 -11.10 -6.36
CA ARG A 114 -1.55 -11.52 -6.26
C ARG A 114 -0.89 -10.77 -5.11
N LEU A 115 -0.45 -11.50 -4.09
CA LEU A 115 0.30 -10.93 -2.97
C LEU A 115 1.78 -10.79 -3.32
N ILE A 116 2.31 -9.59 -3.06
CA ILE A 116 3.73 -9.26 -3.18
C ILE A 116 4.16 -8.67 -1.82
N VAL A 117 5.32 -9.03 -1.33
CA VAL A 117 5.87 -8.44 -0.11
C VAL A 117 7.23 -7.84 -0.43
N ILE A 118 7.44 -6.58 -0.06
CA ILE A 118 8.66 -5.81 -0.35
C ILE A 118 9.33 -5.34 0.94
N GLY A 119 10.66 -5.16 0.88
CA GLY A 119 11.50 -4.70 1.98
C GLY A 119 12.61 -5.69 2.30
N ARG A 120 13.36 -5.42 3.38
CA ARG A 120 14.46 -6.28 3.83
C ARG A 120 13.95 -7.48 4.62
N LEU A 121 13.38 -8.46 3.90
CA LEU A 121 12.66 -9.60 4.50
C LEU A 121 13.59 -10.53 5.29
N ASP A 122 14.87 -10.62 4.93
CA ASP A 122 15.86 -11.48 5.60
C ASP A 122 16.10 -11.10 7.07
N HIS A 123 15.77 -9.87 7.44
CA HIS A 123 15.88 -9.39 8.83
C HIS A 123 14.61 -9.65 9.67
N LEU A 124 13.57 -10.21 9.07
CA LEU A 124 12.37 -10.61 9.79
C LEU A 124 12.58 -11.96 10.51
N PRO A 125 11.84 -12.23 11.60
CA PRO A 125 11.86 -13.55 12.26
C PRO A 125 11.57 -14.69 11.27
N GLU A 126 12.28 -15.81 11.39
CA GLU A 126 12.18 -16.95 10.46
C GLU A 126 10.74 -17.41 10.22
N ALA A 127 9.94 -17.50 11.28
CA ALA A 127 8.54 -17.90 11.17
C ALA A 127 7.69 -16.92 10.34
N VAL A 128 8.01 -15.61 10.37
CA VAL A 128 7.36 -14.60 9.53
C VAL A 128 7.81 -14.75 8.07
N ARG A 129 9.12 -14.92 7.84
CA ARG A 129 9.68 -15.12 6.49
C ARG A 129 9.05 -16.33 5.80
N LYS A 130 8.89 -17.43 6.54
CA LYS A 130 8.24 -18.64 6.04
C LYS A 130 6.79 -18.36 5.64
N ASP A 131 5.98 -17.81 6.55
CA ASP A 131 4.55 -17.52 6.28
C ASP A 131 4.39 -16.55 5.08
N VAL A 132 5.27 -15.55 4.96
CA VAL A 132 5.28 -14.58 3.83
C VAL A 132 5.59 -15.29 2.52
N ARG A 133 6.62 -16.13 2.47
CA ARG A 133 7.02 -16.88 1.27
C ARG A 133 5.90 -17.79 0.79
N GLU A 134 5.34 -18.60 1.69
CA GLU A 134 4.22 -19.50 1.41
C GLU A 134 3.00 -18.72 0.87
N ALA A 135 2.69 -17.56 1.44
CA ALA A 135 1.57 -16.73 0.99
C ALA A 135 1.80 -16.13 -0.41
N MET A 136 3.02 -15.67 -0.70
CA MET A 136 3.39 -15.18 -2.04
C MET A 136 3.33 -16.30 -3.07
N GLU A 137 3.86 -17.48 -2.78
CA GLU A 137 3.83 -18.66 -3.65
C GLU A 137 2.40 -19.11 -3.93
N PHE A 138 1.55 -19.15 -2.90
CA PHE A 138 0.15 -19.55 -3.02
C PHE A 138 -0.65 -18.66 -3.98
N THR A 139 -0.32 -17.37 -4.05
CA THR A 139 -1.01 -16.38 -4.89
C THR A 139 -0.25 -16.04 -6.18
N ALA A 140 0.90 -16.68 -6.45
CA ALA A 140 1.80 -16.31 -7.55
C ALA A 140 1.15 -16.36 -8.93
N LYS A 141 0.18 -17.26 -9.12
CA LYS A 141 -0.54 -17.46 -10.39
C LYS A 141 -1.76 -16.55 -10.55
N ASN A 142 -2.11 -15.77 -9.52
CA ASN A 142 -3.23 -14.84 -9.60
C ASN A 142 -2.91 -13.69 -10.56
N THR A 143 -3.89 -13.30 -11.35
CA THR A 143 -3.75 -12.32 -12.45
C THR A 143 -4.51 -11.01 -12.21
N GLY A 144 -5.25 -10.92 -11.12
CA GLY A 144 -6.01 -9.73 -10.73
C GLY A 144 -5.14 -8.65 -10.06
N MET A 145 -5.71 -7.93 -9.11
CA MET A 145 -5.02 -6.84 -8.40
C MET A 145 -3.72 -7.33 -7.76
N LYS A 146 -2.65 -6.56 -7.92
CA LYS A 146 -1.37 -6.77 -7.21
C LYS A 146 -1.46 -6.07 -5.85
N LEU A 147 -1.54 -6.85 -4.77
CA LEU A 147 -1.47 -6.36 -3.39
C LEU A 147 -0.03 -6.42 -2.91
N THR A 148 0.59 -5.26 -2.74
CA THR A 148 1.95 -5.14 -2.22
C THR A 148 1.92 -4.73 -0.75
N VAL A 149 2.62 -5.48 0.10
CA VAL A 149 2.76 -5.19 1.53
C VAL A 149 4.22 -4.84 1.82
N ALA A 150 4.47 -3.59 2.21
CA ALA A 150 5.81 -3.13 2.58
C ALA A 150 6.10 -3.50 4.05
N LEU A 151 7.02 -4.46 4.24
CA LEU A 151 7.45 -5.00 5.53
C LEU A 151 8.94 -4.79 5.72
N ASN A 152 9.32 -4.27 6.89
CA ASN A 152 10.72 -3.92 7.16
C ASN A 152 11.30 -3.07 6.03
N TYR A 153 10.49 -2.11 5.58
CA TYR A 153 10.71 -1.32 4.39
C TYR A 153 11.14 0.12 4.75
N GLY A 154 11.94 0.70 3.87
CA GLY A 154 12.28 2.13 3.86
C GLY A 154 12.86 2.50 2.50
N GLY A 155 12.35 3.56 1.88
CA GLY A 155 12.72 3.95 0.51
C GLY A 155 14.20 4.28 0.34
N ARG A 156 14.84 4.86 1.37
CA ARG A 156 16.31 5.06 1.33
C ARG A 156 17.07 3.75 1.30
N ALA A 157 16.64 2.76 2.08
CA ALA A 157 17.26 1.44 2.10
C ALA A 157 17.01 0.70 0.78
N GLU A 158 15.83 0.78 0.21
CA GLU A 158 15.51 0.22 -1.11
C GLU A 158 16.43 0.76 -2.20
N LEU A 159 16.65 2.10 -2.24
CA LEU A 159 17.55 2.73 -3.20
C LEU A 159 19.00 2.23 -3.04
N VAL A 160 19.48 2.10 -1.80
CA VAL A 160 20.81 1.55 -1.52
C VAL A 160 20.91 0.09 -1.97
N ASP A 161 19.88 -0.72 -1.71
CA ASP A 161 19.87 -2.13 -2.10
C ASP A 161 19.79 -2.30 -3.63
N ALA A 162 19.01 -1.47 -4.32
CA ALA A 162 18.95 -1.42 -5.78
C ALA A 162 20.33 -1.07 -6.37
N PHE A 163 20.99 -0.05 -5.83
CA PHE A 163 22.32 0.35 -6.28
C PHE A 163 23.37 -0.76 -6.07
N ASN A 164 23.35 -1.41 -4.90
CA ASN A 164 24.25 -2.55 -4.64
C ASN A 164 23.98 -3.73 -5.58
N THR A 165 22.72 -3.98 -5.95
CA THR A 165 22.36 -5.02 -6.92
C THR A 165 22.93 -4.69 -8.30
N ILE A 166 22.82 -3.44 -8.75
CA ILE A 166 23.41 -2.97 -10.01
C ILE A 166 24.94 -3.15 -10.00
N LEU A 167 25.60 -2.74 -8.91
CA LEU A 167 27.06 -2.90 -8.78
C LEU A 167 27.51 -4.37 -8.83
N ASN A 168 26.79 -5.25 -8.15
CA ASN A 168 27.08 -6.68 -8.18
C ASN A 168 26.92 -7.28 -9.58
N HIS A 169 25.85 -6.93 -10.31
CA HIS A 169 25.67 -7.37 -11.69
C HIS A 169 26.82 -6.95 -12.60
N VAL A 170 27.32 -5.72 -12.46
CA VAL A 170 28.47 -5.22 -13.23
C VAL A 170 29.73 -6.03 -12.88
N ARG A 171 30.01 -6.22 -11.60
CA ARG A 171 31.19 -6.95 -11.13
C ARG A 171 31.19 -8.40 -11.61
N ASP A 172 30.06 -9.08 -11.47
CA ASP A 172 29.96 -10.53 -11.71
C ASP A 172 29.96 -10.87 -13.22
N ASN A 173 29.54 -9.93 -14.08
CA ASN A 173 29.53 -10.09 -15.53
C ASN A 173 30.77 -9.53 -16.25
N GLY A 174 31.76 -9.00 -15.52
CA GLY A 174 32.98 -8.39 -16.10
C GLY A 174 32.70 -7.22 -17.05
N ALA A 175 31.51 -6.65 -16.97
CA ALA A 175 31.06 -5.56 -17.85
C ALA A 175 31.72 -4.24 -17.44
N THR A 176 32.04 -3.39 -18.41
CA THR A 176 32.24 -1.96 -18.18
C THR A 176 30.97 -1.37 -17.57
N PHE A 177 31.09 -0.46 -16.60
CA PHE A 177 29.96 0.20 -15.96
C PHE A 177 28.97 0.70 -17.01
N PRO A 178 27.76 0.13 -17.10
CA PRO A 178 26.74 0.66 -17.98
C PRO A 178 26.33 2.04 -17.48
N ARG A 179 25.92 2.91 -18.38
CA ARG A 179 25.29 4.17 -17.97
C ARG A 179 24.01 3.82 -17.21
N VAL A 180 23.94 4.20 -15.92
CA VAL A 180 22.75 4.05 -15.10
C VAL A 180 21.80 5.19 -15.44
N ASP A 181 20.56 4.85 -15.81
CA ASP A 181 19.44 5.76 -16.04
C ASP A 181 18.28 5.45 -15.08
N GLU A 182 17.19 6.24 -15.18
CA GLU A 182 16.02 6.07 -14.32
C GLU A 182 15.38 4.69 -14.48
N LYS A 183 15.38 4.16 -15.72
CA LYS A 183 14.85 2.81 -15.98
C LYS A 183 15.70 1.75 -15.30
N THR A 184 17.02 1.87 -15.35
CA THR A 184 17.94 0.95 -14.68
C THR A 184 17.67 0.92 -13.18
N ILE A 185 17.46 2.06 -12.54
CA ILE A 185 17.13 2.12 -11.12
C ILE A 185 15.78 1.46 -10.87
N SER A 186 14.74 1.85 -11.61
CA SER A 186 13.37 1.33 -11.45
C SER A 186 13.29 -0.19 -11.61
N ASP A 187 14.06 -0.78 -12.53
CA ASP A 187 14.11 -2.22 -12.76
C ASP A 187 14.80 -3.00 -11.61
N HIS A 188 15.53 -2.31 -10.71
CA HIS A 188 16.20 -2.91 -9.56
C HIS A 188 15.57 -2.56 -8.21
N LEU A 189 14.51 -1.74 -8.20
CA LEU A 189 13.74 -1.49 -6.99
C LEU A 189 12.92 -2.74 -6.61
N TYR A 190 12.53 -2.84 -5.34
CA TYR A 190 11.64 -3.92 -4.88
C TYR A 190 10.27 -3.93 -5.59
N THR A 191 9.89 -2.78 -6.16
CA THR A 191 8.65 -2.57 -6.91
C THR A 191 8.78 -2.82 -8.42
N ALA A 192 9.91 -3.37 -8.88
CA ALA A 192 10.13 -3.66 -10.31
C ALA A 192 8.94 -4.43 -10.91
N GLY A 193 8.44 -3.96 -12.05
CA GLY A 193 7.26 -4.54 -12.73
C GLY A 193 5.89 -4.14 -12.14
N LEU A 194 5.87 -3.24 -11.17
CA LEU A 194 4.66 -2.53 -10.73
C LEU A 194 4.61 -1.14 -11.38
N PRO A 195 3.43 -0.61 -11.71
CA PRO A 195 3.32 0.81 -12.03
C PRO A 195 3.64 1.66 -10.82
N ASP A 196 4.15 2.88 -11.02
CA ASP A 196 4.30 3.84 -9.94
C ASP A 196 2.93 4.25 -9.37
N PRO A 197 2.84 4.60 -8.07
CA PRO A 197 1.59 5.06 -7.48
C PRO A 197 1.08 6.34 -8.15
N ASP A 198 -0.20 6.34 -8.53
CA ASP A 198 -0.90 7.54 -8.96
C ASP A 198 -1.41 8.35 -7.76
N LEU A 199 -1.77 7.64 -6.68
CA LEU A 199 -2.35 8.21 -5.47
C LEU A 199 -1.65 7.65 -4.22
N LEU A 200 -1.10 8.56 -3.41
CA LEU A 200 -0.63 8.26 -2.06
C LEU A 200 -1.66 8.76 -1.05
N ILE A 201 -2.22 7.85 -0.26
CA ILE A 201 -3.12 8.18 0.84
C ILE A 201 -2.35 8.10 2.16
N ARG A 202 -2.48 9.12 3.00
CA ARG A 202 -2.00 9.05 4.39
C ARG A 202 -3.12 9.40 5.35
N THR A 203 -3.36 8.48 6.30
CA THR A 203 -4.34 8.68 7.38
C THR A 203 -3.73 9.41 8.56
N SER A 204 -4.60 9.99 9.42
CA SER A 204 -4.26 10.65 10.69
C SER A 204 -3.63 12.05 10.63
N GLY A 205 -3.82 12.78 9.51
CA GLY A 205 -3.49 14.22 9.42
C GLY A 205 -2.01 14.56 9.23
N GLU A 206 -1.12 13.57 9.15
CA GLU A 206 0.32 13.81 9.07
C GLU A 206 0.79 14.06 7.63
N MET A 207 1.38 15.22 7.37
CA MET A 207 1.81 15.66 6.02
C MET A 207 3.29 15.33 5.75
N ARG A 208 3.67 14.05 5.82
CA ARG A 208 5.01 13.56 5.50
C ARG A 208 4.93 12.16 4.89
N VAL A 209 5.90 11.80 4.04
CA VAL A 209 5.94 10.48 3.37
C VAL A 209 6.64 9.40 4.18
N SER A 210 7.29 9.74 5.27
CA SER A 210 7.90 8.82 6.23
C SER A 210 8.75 7.72 5.59
N ASN A 211 9.62 8.08 4.66
CA ASN A 211 10.53 7.15 3.98
C ASN A 211 9.80 6.05 3.16
N PHE A 212 8.57 6.32 2.71
CA PHE A 212 7.76 5.38 1.94
C PHE A 212 7.83 5.66 0.45
N LEU A 213 8.21 4.66 -0.36
CA LEU A 213 8.22 4.66 -1.82
C LEU A 213 8.84 5.93 -2.44
N LEU A 214 9.99 6.40 -1.92
CA LEU A 214 10.56 7.73 -2.24
C LEU A 214 10.79 7.95 -3.75
N TRP A 215 11.19 6.93 -4.47
CA TRP A 215 11.39 6.98 -5.91
C TRP A 215 10.04 6.97 -6.65
N GLN A 216 9.19 6.05 -6.28
CA GLN A 216 7.96 5.73 -7.01
C GLN A 216 6.86 6.78 -6.87
N ILE A 217 6.84 7.55 -5.75
CA ILE A 217 5.81 8.57 -5.50
C ILE A 217 6.16 9.96 -6.07
N ALA A 218 7.23 10.06 -6.87
CA ALA A 218 7.71 11.35 -7.40
C ALA A 218 6.61 12.18 -8.09
N TYR A 219 5.64 11.52 -8.72
CA TYR A 219 4.51 12.16 -9.42
C TYR A 219 3.15 11.72 -8.88
N ALA A 220 3.10 11.10 -7.71
CA ALA A 220 1.85 10.71 -7.09
C ALA A 220 1.08 11.91 -6.55
N GLU A 221 -0.25 11.90 -6.73
CA GLU A 221 -1.12 12.81 -6.01
C GLU A 221 -1.18 12.41 -4.53
N ILE A 222 -1.10 13.37 -3.62
CA ILE A 222 -1.10 13.09 -2.18
C ILE A 222 -2.45 13.48 -1.58
N TYR A 223 -3.12 12.53 -0.94
CA TYR A 223 -4.34 12.74 -0.17
C TYR A 223 -4.07 12.47 1.31
N VAL A 224 -4.22 13.50 2.14
CA VAL A 224 -4.08 13.39 3.59
C VAL A 224 -5.45 13.54 4.24
N THR A 225 -5.79 12.65 5.16
CA THR A 225 -7.05 12.69 5.91
C THR A 225 -6.82 12.62 7.41
N GLU A 226 -7.62 13.37 8.18
CA GLU A 226 -7.63 13.32 9.65
C GLU A 226 -8.16 11.98 10.20
N THR A 227 -8.84 11.20 9.36
CA THR A 227 -9.35 9.88 9.75
C THR A 227 -8.21 8.98 10.18
N LEU A 228 -8.32 8.38 11.36
CA LEU A 228 -7.36 7.39 11.85
C LEU A 228 -7.54 6.06 11.13
N TRP A 229 -6.44 5.33 10.88
CA TRP A 229 -6.50 4.10 10.07
C TRP A 229 -7.60 3.11 10.46
N PRO A 230 -7.87 2.77 11.75
CA PRO A 230 -8.94 1.86 12.10
C PRO A 230 -10.36 2.33 11.72
N ASP A 231 -10.54 3.64 11.49
CA ASP A 231 -11.81 4.23 11.07
C ASP A 231 -11.83 4.54 9.55
N PHE A 232 -10.72 4.26 8.82
CA PHE A 232 -10.62 4.41 7.37
C PHE A 232 -11.25 3.22 6.67
N ASN A 233 -12.51 3.37 6.33
CA ASN A 233 -13.35 2.36 5.71
C ASN A 233 -13.52 2.60 4.20
N ARG A 234 -14.43 1.83 3.58
CA ARG A 234 -14.74 1.95 2.15
C ARG A 234 -15.24 3.34 1.76
N GLU A 235 -16.09 3.97 2.55
CA GLU A 235 -16.60 5.33 2.31
C GLU A 235 -15.45 6.34 2.21
N ARG A 236 -14.49 6.29 3.14
CA ARG A 236 -13.31 7.16 3.13
C ARG A 236 -12.38 6.91 1.94
N LEU A 237 -12.29 5.68 1.48
CA LEU A 237 -11.58 5.35 0.25
C LEU A 237 -12.27 5.99 -0.97
N LEU A 238 -13.61 5.91 -1.07
CA LEU A 238 -14.37 6.53 -2.16
C LEU A 238 -14.23 8.06 -2.17
N GLU A 239 -14.24 8.70 -1.00
CA GLU A 239 -13.95 10.13 -0.87
C GLU A 239 -12.54 10.48 -1.40
N ALA A 240 -11.52 9.68 -1.05
CA ALA A 240 -10.16 9.90 -1.54
C ALA A 240 -10.08 9.75 -3.08
N LEU A 241 -10.83 8.80 -3.65
CA LEU A 241 -10.91 8.61 -5.11
C LEU A 241 -11.62 9.79 -5.79
N LEU A 242 -12.69 10.33 -5.21
CA LEU A 242 -13.36 11.52 -5.73
C LEU A 242 -12.45 12.73 -5.71
N GLU A 243 -11.69 12.95 -4.62
CA GLU A 243 -10.72 14.03 -4.54
C GLU A 243 -9.59 13.87 -5.57
N PHE A 244 -9.12 12.63 -5.80
CA PHE A 244 -8.14 12.34 -6.84
C PHE A 244 -8.67 12.74 -8.24
N GLN A 245 -9.92 12.40 -8.55
CA GLN A 245 -10.54 12.69 -9.86
C GLN A 245 -10.77 14.17 -10.12
N LYS A 246 -10.83 15.00 -9.10
CA LYS A 246 -10.95 16.46 -9.26
C LYS A 246 -9.64 17.11 -9.72
N ARG A 247 -8.51 16.41 -9.58
CA ARG A 247 -7.20 16.97 -9.89
C ARG A 247 -6.81 16.73 -11.34
N GLU A 248 -6.14 17.71 -11.94
CA GLU A 248 -5.54 17.61 -13.27
C GLU A 248 -4.05 17.26 -13.11
N ARG A 249 -3.65 16.10 -13.64
CA ARG A 249 -2.24 15.66 -13.64
C ARG A 249 -1.53 16.29 -14.85
N ARG A 250 -0.70 17.29 -14.63
CA ARG A 250 -0.06 18.08 -15.69
C ARG A 250 1.36 17.61 -16.06
N TYR A 251 2.02 16.83 -15.23
CA TYR A 251 3.41 16.32 -15.46
C TYR A 251 4.38 17.40 -16.00
N GLY A 252 4.24 18.64 -15.51
CA GLY A 252 5.04 19.79 -15.98
C GLY A 252 4.56 20.43 -17.28
N GLY A 253 3.49 19.94 -17.94
CA GLY A 253 2.87 20.53 -19.12
C GLY A 253 1.87 21.63 -18.76
N LEU A 254 1.64 22.58 -19.71
CA LEU A 254 0.65 23.65 -19.54
C LEU A 254 -0.79 23.18 -19.81
N ASN A 255 -0.96 22.12 -20.60
CA ASN A 255 -2.24 21.50 -20.95
C ASN A 255 -2.27 20.06 -20.45
N ALA A 256 -3.43 19.58 -19.99
CA ALA A 256 -3.64 18.17 -19.70
C ALA A 256 -3.35 17.33 -20.97
N PRO A 257 -2.62 16.20 -20.90
CA PRO A 257 -2.46 15.33 -22.04
C PRO A 257 -3.85 14.86 -22.51
N PRO A 258 -4.08 14.73 -23.84
CA PRO A 258 -5.35 14.22 -24.34
C PRO A 258 -5.59 12.83 -23.75
N SER A 259 -6.80 12.57 -23.26
CA SER A 259 -7.24 11.26 -22.80
C SER A 259 -6.83 10.22 -23.84
N ARG A 260 -6.02 9.21 -23.43
CA ARG A 260 -5.62 8.13 -24.34
C ARG A 260 -6.89 7.47 -24.88
N GLN A 261 -7.20 7.74 -26.14
CA GLN A 261 -8.14 6.91 -26.91
C GLN A 261 -7.51 5.54 -27.00
N THR A 262 -8.15 4.57 -26.38
CA THR A 262 -7.89 3.16 -26.55
C THR A 262 -8.17 2.81 -28.01
N ALA A 263 -7.11 2.46 -28.74
CA ALA A 263 -7.22 1.70 -29.98
C ALA A 263 -7.17 0.20 -29.64
#